data_1ff2f6fc840ccf97f1272ae86a2a24b3
#
_entry.id   1ff2f6fc840ccf97f1272ae86a2a24b3
#
_cell.length_a   1.000
_cell.length_b   1.000
_cell.length_c   1.000
_cell.angle_alpha   90.00
_cell.angle_beta   90.00
_cell.angle_gamma   90.00
#
_symmetry.space_group_name_H-M   'P 1'
#
loop_
_entity.id
_entity.type
_entity.pdbx_description
1 polymer ?
#
loop_
_entity_poly.entity_id
_entity_poly.type
_entity_poly.pdbx_seq_one_letter_code
_entity_poly.pdbx_strand_id
1 'polypeptide(L)'
;MKVAIIIPWYNESDRLDANKFTEYLLQNAHVHFYFIDDGSTDNTISIINGIISKFSNNVTILRNESNKGKAESVRLGVIEGIAMNHDFIGYLDADLATPIEEIYHDVYKSKFTWYNDGVSWGWLRYLWGTLKS
;
A
#
# COMPACT_ATOMS: atom_id res chain seq x y z
N MET A 1 -17.08 -0.30 -0.91
CA MET A 1 -15.91 -0.85 -1.62
C MET A 1 -14.68 -0.69 -0.76
N LYS A 2 -13.93 -1.77 -0.58
CA LYS A 2 -12.72 -1.79 0.26
C LYS A 2 -11.48 -1.80 -0.62
N VAL A 3 -10.60 -0.83 -0.41
CA VAL A 3 -9.39 -0.65 -1.20
C VAL A 3 -8.16 -0.87 -0.32
N ALA A 4 -7.27 -1.77 -0.71
CA ALA A 4 -5.99 -1.98 -0.07
C ALA A 4 -4.87 -1.35 -0.91
N ILE A 5 -4.05 -0.53 -0.31
CA ILE A 5 -2.86 0.03 -0.95
C ILE A 5 -1.64 -0.44 -0.20
N ILE A 6 -0.79 -1.15 -0.92
CA ILE A 6 0.45 -1.70 -0.39
C ILE A 6 1.57 -0.68 -0.57
N ILE A 7 2.30 -0.39 0.48
CA ILE A 7 3.39 0.57 0.47
C ILE A 7 4.65 -0.12 0.98
N PRO A 8 5.48 -0.65 0.06
CA PRO A 8 6.76 -1.25 0.44
C PRO A 8 7.72 -0.17 0.92
N TRP A 9 8.49 -0.50 1.94
CA TRP A 9 9.27 0.48 2.68
C TRP A 9 10.63 -0.07 3.06
N TYR A 10 11.69 0.67 2.73
CA TYR A 10 13.03 0.36 3.18
C TYR A 10 13.86 1.65 3.31
N ASN A 11 14.18 2.03 4.56
CA ASN A 11 14.99 3.21 4.87
C ASN A 11 14.53 4.48 4.13
N GLU A 12 13.22 4.78 4.24
CA GLU A 12 12.58 5.91 3.55
C GLU A 12 12.27 7.08 4.48
N SER A 13 12.86 7.11 5.69
CA SER A 13 12.51 8.13 6.69
C SER A 13 12.69 9.57 6.18
N ASP A 14 13.69 9.82 5.34
CA ASP A 14 13.95 11.15 4.79
C ASP A 14 12.97 11.56 3.69
N ARG A 15 12.27 10.61 3.08
CA ARG A 15 11.36 10.85 1.95
C ARG A 15 9.90 10.72 2.32
N LEU A 16 9.62 10.27 3.54
CA LEU A 16 8.26 10.04 3.99
C LEU A 16 7.58 11.35 4.36
N ASP A 17 6.45 11.60 3.74
CA ASP A 17 5.54 12.64 4.17
C ASP A 17 4.31 12.02 4.83
N ALA A 18 4.40 11.82 6.16
CA ALA A 18 3.31 11.24 6.95
C ALA A 18 2.01 12.04 6.82
N ASN A 19 2.11 13.35 6.66
CA ASN A 19 0.93 14.21 6.55
C ASN A 19 0.11 13.91 5.30
N LYS A 20 0.76 13.60 4.18
CA LYS A 20 0.05 13.25 2.95
C LYS A 20 -0.79 11.98 3.12
N PHE A 21 -0.26 10.98 3.82
CA PHE A 21 -1.00 9.75 4.09
C PHE A 21 -2.18 10.00 5.03
N THR A 22 -1.98 10.77 6.10
CA THR A 22 -3.04 11.06 7.06
C THR A 22 -4.13 11.95 6.46
N GLU A 23 -3.77 12.97 5.68
CA GLU A 23 -4.74 13.81 4.97
C GLU A 23 -5.59 13.00 4.00
N TYR A 24 -4.97 12.08 3.28
CA TYR A 24 -5.69 11.21 2.36
C TYR A 24 -6.69 10.32 3.09
N LEU A 25 -6.31 9.72 4.21
CA LEU A 25 -7.18 8.85 5.00
C LEU A 25 -8.35 9.59 5.63
N LEU A 26 -8.20 10.87 5.99
CA LEU A 26 -9.30 11.69 6.51
C LEU A 26 -10.45 11.79 5.52
N GLN A 27 -10.17 11.76 4.22
CA GLN A 27 -11.17 11.92 3.17
C GLN A 27 -11.53 10.61 2.47
N ASN A 28 -10.82 9.51 2.79
CA ASN A 28 -10.96 8.24 2.09
C ASN A 28 -10.96 7.07 3.08
N ALA A 29 -11.97 7.04 3.96
CA ALA A 29 -12.07 6.06 5.04
C ALA A 29 -12.19 4.60 4.56
N HIS A 30 -12.51 4.37 3.28
CA HIS A 30 -12.60 3.04 2.68
C HIS A 30 -11.24 2.49 2.22
N VAL A 31 -10.19 3.30 2.28
CA VAL A 31 -8.82 2.90 1.91
C VAL A 31 -8.09 2.40 3.15
N HIS A 32 -7.40 1.27 2.99
CA HIS A 32 -6.52 0.70 4.01
C HIS A 32 -5.10 0.65 3.46
N PHE A 33 -4.15 1.24 4.19
CA PHE A 33 -2.73 1.18 3.86
C PHE A 33 -2.06 0.01 4.57
N TYR A 34 -1.34 -0.78 3.79
CA TYR A 34 -0.46 -1.84 4.29
C TYR A 34 0.97 -1.40 4.07
N PHE A 35 1.61 -0.92 5.13
CA PHE A 35 3.03 -0.60 5.10
C PHE A 35 3.84 -1.87 5.31
N ILE A 36 4.66 -2.21 4.35
CA ILE A 36 5.51 -3.40 4.42
C ILE A 36 6.94 -2.93 4.64
N ASP A 37 7.39 -3.00 5.87
CA ASP A 37 8.75 -2.62 6.23
C ASP A 37 9.72 -3.75 5.89
N ASP A 38 10.58 -3.51 4.92
CA ASP A 38 11.52 -4.50 4.40
C ASP A 38 12.85 -4.51 5.18
N GLY A 39 12.76 -4.48 6.50
CA GLY A 39 13.92 -4.56 7.37
C GLY A 39 14.65 -3.24 7.55
N SER A 40 13.92 -2.11 7.60
CA SER A 40 14.52 -0.79 7.82
C SER A 40 15.31 -0.70 9.11
N THR A 41 16.41 0.03 9.07
CA THR A 41 17.29 0.31 10.22
C THR A 41 17.23 1.76 10.68
N ASP A 42 16.50 2.62 9.95
CA ASP A 42 16.32 4.04 10.28
C ASP A 42 15.02 4.29 11.08
N ASN A 43 14.55 5.53 11.14
CA ASN A 43 13.34 5.93 11.84
C ASN A 43 12.03 5.61 11.14
N THR A 44 12.05 4.86 10.05
CA THR A 44 10.85 4.56 9.25
C THR A 44 9.70 4.03 10.11
N ILE A 45 9.97 3.06 10.98
CA ILE A 45 8.94 2.46 11.85
C ILE A 45 8.31 3.50 12.78
N SER A 46 9.10 4.40 13.36
CA SER A 46 8.57 5.43 14.26
C SER A 46 7.59 6.36 13.53
N ILE A 47 7.90 6.71 12.29
CA ILE A 47 7.05 7.58 11.48
C ILE A 47 5.73 6.87 11.16
N ILE A 48 5.78 5.60 10.76
CA ILE A 48 4.59 4.81 10.46
C ILE A 48 3.73 4.62 11.71
N ASN A 49 4.34 4.37 12.86
CA ASN A 49 3.60 4.26 14.13
C ASN A 49 2.84 5.55 14.47
N GLY A 50 3.38 6.71 14.10
CA GLY A 50 2.67 7.99 14.23
C GLY A 50 1.41 8.04 13.39
N ILE A 51 1.42 7.46 12.18
CA ILE A 51 0.24 7.36 11.34
C ILE A 51 -0.78 6.40 11.96
N ILE A 52 -0.34 5.23 12.42
CA ILE A 52 -1.21 4.22 13.03
C ILE A 52 -1.93 4.77 14.26
N SER A 53 -1.24 5.54 15.10
CA SER A 53 -1.86 6.09 16.31
C SER A 53 -3.09 6.94 16.02
N LYS A 54 -3.17 7.53 14.83
CA LYS A 54 -4.31 8.35 14.38
C LYS A 54 -5.35 7.54 13.59
N PHE A 55 -4.93 6.48 12.90
CA PHE A 55 -5.78 5.73 11.95
C PHE A 55 -5.62 4.22 12.11
N SER A 56 -5.77 3.70 13.33
CA SER A 56 -5.55 2.29 13.64
C SER A 56 -6.40 1.32 12.83
N ASN A 57 -7.59 1.74 12.39
CA ASN A 57 -8.48 0.91 11.59
C ASN A 57 -8.14 0.91 10.09
N ASN A 58 -7.27 1.83 9.64
CA ASN A 58 -6.97 2.03 8.23
C ASN A 58 -5.50 1.79 7.87
N VAL A 59 -4.69 1.39 8.83
CA VAL A 59 -3.26 1.18 8.62
C VAL A 59 -2.82 -0.09 9.32
N THR A 60 -2.08 -0.91 8.59
CA THR A 60 -1.44 -2.13 9.10
C THR A 60 0.03 -2.08 8.74
N ILE A 61 0.91 -2.49 9.66
CA ILE A 61 2.33 -2.70 9.39
C ILE A 61 2.61 -4.18 9.36
N LEU A 62 3.29 -4.64 8.30
CA LEU A 62 3.94 -5.94 8.24
C LEU A 62 5.44 -5.70 8.14
N ARG A 63 6.23 -6.51 8.81
CA ARG A 63 7.66 -6.32 8.86
C ARG A 63 8.41 -7.57 8.45
N ASN A 64 9.37 -7.43 7.53
CA ASN A 64 10.34 -8.44 7.23
C ASN A 64 11.51 -8.35 8.21
N GLU A 65 12.00 -9.46 8.71
CA GLU A 65 13.15 -9.47 9.62
C GLU A 65 14.44 -9.00 8.93
N SER A 66 14.54 -9.21 7.62
CA SER A 66 15.66 -8.78 6.81
C SER A 66 15.16 -8.25 5.47
N ASN A 67 16.01 -7.51 4.76
CA ASN A 67 15.67 -7.00 3.44
C ASN A 67 15.49 -8.14 2.44
N LYS A 68 14.28 -8.28 1.90
CA LYS A 68 13.91 -9.32 0.91
C LYS A 68 13.63 -8.74 -0.47
N GLY A 69 13.62 -7.42 -0.59
CA GLY A 69 13.36 -6.71 -1.84
C GLY A 69 11.91 -6.23 -1.96
N LYS A 70 11.72 -5.22 -2.82
CA LYS A 70 10.43 -4.58 -3.06
C LYS A 70 9.37 -5.56 -3.56
N ALA A 71 9.74 -6.42 -4.52
CA ALA A 71 8.79 -7.37 -5.12
C ALA A 71 8.22 -8.32 -4.07
N GLU A 72 9.05 -8.85 -3.19
CA GLU A 72 8.61 -9.74 -2.11
C GLU A 72 7.73 -8.99 -1.10
N SER A 73 8.08 -7.76 -0.75
CA SER A 73 7.28 -6.93 0.15
C SER A 73 5.90 -6.64 -0.43
N VAL A 74 5.81 -6.31 -1.71
CA VAL A 74 4.52 -6.10 -2.38
C VAL A 74 3.71 -7.40 -2.40
N ARG A 75 4.36 -8.54 -2.69
CA ARG A 75 3.70 -9.85 -2.68
C ARG A 75 3.06 -10.15 -1.33
N LEU A 76 3.77 -9.93 -0.24
CA LEU A 76 3.24 -10.14 1.11
C LEU A 76 2.03 -9.25 1.40
N GLY A 77 2.10 -7.98 1.01
CA GLY A 77 0.99 -7.06 1.16
C GLY A 77 -0.24 -7.47 0.36
N VAL A 78 -0.04 -7.94 -0.87
CA VAL A 78 -1.14 -8.41 -1.72
C VAL A 78 -1.82 -9.63 -1.10
N ILE A 79 -1.04 -10.59 -0.61
CA ILE A 79 -1.59 -11.77 0.07
C ILE A 79 -2.45 -11.36 1.27
N GLU A 80 -1.97 -10.42 2.07
CA GLU A 80 -2.72 -9.92 3.22
C GLU A 80 -4.00 -9.20 2.77
N GLY A 81 -3.92 -8.37 1.75
CA GLY A 81 -5.08 -7.67 1.20
C GLY A 81 -6.16 -8.63 0.71
N ILE A 82 -5.76 -9.73 0.06
CA ILE A 82 -6.68 -10.78 -0.37
C ILE A 82 -7.32 -11.46 0.86
N ALA A 83 -6.51 -11.83 1.84
CA ALA A 83 -6.98 -12.50 3.05
C ALA A 83 -8.00 -11.64 3.83
N MET A 84 -7.86 -10.32 3.78
CA MET A 84 -8.76 -9.38 4.45
C MET A 84 -9.93 -8.92 3.57
N ASN A 85 -10.18 -9.59 2.46
CA ASN A 85 -11.33 -9.38 1.57
C ASN A 85 -11.45 -7.97 1.00
N HIS A 86 -10.35 -7.40 0.54
CA HIS A 86 -10.39 -6.13 -0.19
C HIS A 86 -10.84 -6.33 -1.63
N ASP A 87 -11.61 -5.37 -2.14
CA ASP A 87 -12.14 -5.40 -3.51
C ASP A 87 -11.09 -4.99 -4.54
N PHE A 88 -10.22 -4.07 -4.17
CA PHE A 88 -9.12 -3.60 -5.00
C PHE A 88 -7.83 -3.62 -4.21
N ILE A 89 -6.74 -4.02 -4.86
CA ILE A 89 -5.40 -4.04 -4.27
C ILE A 89 -4.43 -3.40 -5.26
N GLY A 90 -3.72 -2.39 -4.80
CA GLY A 90 -2.68 -1.72 -5.57
C GLY A 90 -1.47 -1.43 -4.71
N TYR A 91 -0.46 -0.76 -5.28
CA TYR A 91 0.68 -0.30 -4.50
C TYR A 91 1.11 1.10 -4.89
N LEU A 92 1.77 1.77 -3.96
CA LEU A 92 2.43 3.05 -4.16
C LEU A 92 3.86 2.97 -3.63
N ASP A 93 4.76 3.70 -4.27
CA ASP A 93 6.09 3.92 -3.71
C ASP A 93 5.99 4.84 -2.49
N ALA A 94 6.79 4.56 -1.47
CA ALA A 94 6.76 5.28 -0.20
C ALA A 94 7.08 6.78 -0.36
N ASP A 95 7.91 7.14 -1.32
CA ASP A 95 8.28 8.51 -1.62
C ASP A 95 7.20 9.27 -2.41
N LEU A 96 6.08 8.61 -2.73
CA LEU A 96 4.99 9.15 -3.52
C LEU A 96 5.45 9.73 -4.88
N ALA A 97 6.40 9.04 -5.54
CA ALA A 97 6.78 9.35 -6.92
C ALA A 97 5.55 9.37 -7.84
N THR A 98 4.61 8.43 -7.60
CA THR A 98 3.25 8.54 -8.10
C THR A 98 2.41 9.23 -7.04
N PRO A 99 1.71 10.33 -7.39
CA PRO A 99 0.89 11.05 -6.41
C PRO A 99 -0.19 10.16 -5.78
N ILE A 100 -0.43 10.35 -4.48
CA ILE A 100 -1.42 9.57 -3.75
C ILE A 100 -2.84 9.73 -4.33
N GLU A 101 -3.13 10.86 -4.95
CA GLU A 101 -4.41 11.16 -5.60
C GLU A 101 -4.69 10.25 -6.79
N GLU A 102 -3.66 9.65 -7.39
CA GLU A 102 -3.82 8.71 -8.49
C GLU A 102 -4.53 7.41 -8.06
N ILE A 103 -4.60 7.11 -6.77
CA ILE A 103 -5.39 5.97 -6.27
C ILE A 103 -6.83 6.08 -6.77
N TYR A 104 -7.44 7.27 -6.68
CA TYR A 104 -8.79 7.48 -7.17
C TYR A 104 -8.88 7.20 -8.67
N HIS A 105 -7.95 7.74 -9.44
CA HIS A 105 -7.94 7.58 -10.89
C HIS A 105 -7.82 6.10 -11.28
N ASP A 106 -6.87 5.40 -10.68
CA ASP A 106 -6.59 4.01 -11.05
C ASP A 106 -7.71 3.07 -10.60
N VAL A 107 -8.28 3.27 -9.42
CA VAL A 107 -9.32 2.41 -8.87
C VAL A 107 -10.69 2.71 -9.49
N TYR A 108 -11.06 3.98 -9.58
CA TYR A 108 -12.44 4.38 -9.95
C TYR A 108 -12.60 4.71 -11.44
N LYS A 109 -11.52 4.99 -12.14
CA LYS A 109 -11.54 5.33 -13.57
C LYS A 109 -11.00 4.22 -14.46
N SER A 110 -10.56 3.11 -13.87
CA SER A 110 -10.09 1.96 -14.63
C SER A 110 -11.21 1.38 -15.48
N LYS A 111 -10.97 1.26 -16.78
CA LYS A 111 -11.92 0.67 -17.74
C LYS A 111 -11.88 -0.85 -17.76
N PHE A 112 -10.90 -1.45 -17.10
CA PHE A 112 -10.67 -2.89 -17.13
C PHE A 112 -10.62 -3.42 -15.71
N THR A 113 -11.78 -3.77 -15.17
CA THR A 113 -11.88 -4.46 -13.90
C THR A 113 -12.19 -5.93 -14.16
N TRP A 114 -11.29 -6.78 -13.69
CA TRP A 114 -11.51 -8.22 -13.67
C TRP A 114 -11.76 -8.62 -12.22
N TYR A 115 -12.86 -9.31 -11.99
CA TYR A 115 -13.20 -9.81 -10.67
C TYR A 115 -12.99 -11.31 -10.63
N ASN A 116 -12.24 -11.76 -9.64
CA ASN A 116 -12.16 -13.15 -9.26
C ASN A 116 -12.10 -13.18 -7.75
N ASP A 117 -13.06 -13.86 -7.13
CA ASP A 117 -13.17 -13.94 -5.67
C ASP A 117 -13.26 -12.58 -4.95
N GLY A 118 -13.86 -11.58 -5.61
CA GLY A 118 -14.05 -10.25 -5.06
C GLY A 118 -12.85 -9.30 -5.22
N VAL A 119 -11.78 -9.75 -5.88
CA VAL A 119 -10.58 -8.92 -6.10
C VAL A 119 -10.53 -8.44 -7.55
N SER A 120 -10.18 -7.17 -7.77
CA SER A 120 -9.96 -6.64 -9.13
C SER A 120 -8.58 -7.06 -9.64
N TRP A 121 -8.58 -7.93 -10.64
CA TRP A 121 -7.35 -8.45 -11.24
C TRP A 121 -6.68 -7.47 -12.21
N GLY A 122 -7.37 -6.44 -12.66
CA GLY A 122 -6.78 -5.44 -13.55
C GLY A 122 -5.55 -4.78 -12.95
N TRP A 123 -5.66 -4.35 -11.71
CA TRP A 123 -4.54 -3.76 -10.97
C TRP A 123 -3.45 -4.78 -10.65
N LEU A 124 -3.84 -5.97 -10.22
CA LEU A 124 -2.89 -7.04 -9.94
C LEU A 124 -2.08 -7.42 -11.18
N ARG A 125 -2.70 -7.40 -12.35
CA ARG A 125 -1.99 -7.67 -13.61
C ARG A 125 -0.94 -6.61 -13.92
N TYR A 126 -1.29 -5.35 -13.74
CA TYR A 126 -0.35 -4.24 -13.91
C TYR A 126 0.81 -4.34 -12.92
N LEU A 127 0.47 -4.56 -11.67
CA LEU A 127 1.44 -4.75 -10.60
C LEU A 127 2.40 -5.90 -10.91
N TRP A 128 1.86 -7.04 -11.33
CA TRP A 128 2.66 -8.22 -11.65
C TRP A 128 3.59 -7.97 -12.83
N GLY A 129 3.12 -7.31 -13.86
CA GLY A 129 3.95 -6.93 -15.00
C GLY A 129 5.09 -5.98 -14.60
N THR A 130 4.78 -5.00 -13.74
CA THR A 130 5.76 -4.05 -13.23
C THR A 130 6.80 -4.72 -12.34
N LEU A 131 6.39 -5.66 -11.49
CA LEU A 131 7.29 -6.39 -10.59
C LEU A 131 8.20 -7.37 -11.32
N LYS A 132 7.76 -7.90 -12.45
CA LYS A 132 8.57 -8.79 -13.28
C LYS A 132 9.62 -8.06 -14.11
N SER A 133 9.38 -6.82 -14.43
CA SER A 133 10.32 -6.00 -15.19
C SER A 133 11.37 -5.38 -14.27
#